data_be63195431697e34569dc978643e792a
#
_entry.id   be63195431697e34569dc978643e792a
#
_cell.length_a   1.000
_cell.length_b   1.000
_cell.length_c   1.000
_cell.angle_alpha   90.00
_cell.angle_beta   90.00
_cell.angle_gamma   90.00
#
_symmetry.space_group_name_H-M   'P 1'
#
loop_
_entity.id
_entity.type
_entity.pdbx_description
1 polymer ?
#
loop_
_entity_poly.entity_id
_entity_poly.type
_entity_poly.pdbx_seq_one_letter_code
_entity_poly.pdbx_strand_id
1 'polypeptide(L)'
;MKIIVIGQSGSGKSTLARKIKEITDFPLLPLDLLWHTTDYSIQAKKWFLQEQQLFMVSNPSWIVEGNYTSTLEERIKEADKIIWLKVPRYLAIYRVVWRSLKRKINKKSRPDMPESFSEKLNREYLEFLSFIWHFEENNEPKIQQLIQVANARNKLIILKTRREKQEFLTKLKIESKN
;
A
#
# COMPACT_ATOMS: atom_id res chain seq x y z
N MET A 1 3.37 -4.62 17.30
CA MET A 1 2.25 -3.96 16.58
C MET A 1 2.34 -4.26 15.09
N LYS A 2 1.23 -4.67 14.48
CA LYS A 2 1.13 -5.10 13.09
C LYS A 2 0.27 -4.08 12.30
N ILE A 3 0.81 -3.48 11.26
CA ILE A 3 0.17 -2.36 10.54
C ILE A 3 0.01 -2.69 9.05
N ILE A 4 -1.20 -2.51 8.51
CA ILE A 4 -1.45 -2.52 7.07
C ILE A 4 -1.64 -1.09 6.57
N VAL A 5 -1.07 -0.78 5.39
CA VAL A 5 -1.30 0.50 4.71
C VAL A 5 -1.90 0.23 3.34
N ILE A 6 -3.15 0.63 3.15
CA ILE A 6 -3.93 0.42 1.91
C ILE A 6 -4.45 1.74 1.33
N GLY A 7 -4.94 1.71 0.09
CA GLY A 7 -5.49 2.85 -0.64
C GLY A 7 -5.08 2.81 -2.12
N GLN A 8 -5.72 3.62 -2.95
CA GLN A 8 -5.44 3.64 -4.39
C GLN A 8 -4.01 4.10 -4.73
N SER A 9 -3.54 3.77 -5.94
CA SER A 9 -2.27 4.31 -6.46
C SER A 9 -2.32 5.83 -6.47
N GLY A 10 -1.20 6.50 -6.12
CA GLY A 10 -1.17 7.96 -5.98
C GLY A 10 -1.71 8.51 -4.64
N SER A 11 -2.27 7.69 -3.75
CA SER A 11 -2.75 8.13 -2.42
C SER A 11 -1.62 8.52 -1.45
N GLY A 12 -0.40 8.03 -1.70
CA GLY A 12 0.78 8.26 -0.85
C GLY A 12 1.03 7.17 0.19
N LYS A 13 0.53 5.94 -0.04
CA LYS A 13 0.74 4.77 0.82
C LYS A 13 2.21 4.53 1.15
N SER A 14 3.04 4.36 0.11
CA SER A 14 4.46 4.03 0.28
C SER A 14 5.23 5.14 1.02
N THR A 15 4.83 6.40 0.83
CA THR A 15 5.40 7.53 1.59
C THR A 15 5.01 7.45 3.07
N LEU A 16 3.76 7.13 3.37
CA LEU A 16 3.29 6.99 4.75
C LEU A 16 3.94 5.77 5.42
N ALA A 17 3.98 4.63 4.73
CA ALA A 17 4.57 3.39 5.25
C ALA A 17 6.06 3.58 5.63
N ARG A 18 6.84 4.30 4.80
CA ARG A 18 8.23 4.65 5.14
C ARG A 18 8.34 5.53 6.38
N LYS A 19 7.46 6.54 6.51
CA LYS A 19 7.44 7.38 7.72
C LYS A 19 7.04 6.62 8.97
N ILE A 20 6.11 5.65 8.85
CA ILE A 20 5.78 4.75 9.95
C ILE A 20 7.02 3.92 10.33
N LYS A 21 7.72 3.34 9.34
CA LYS A 21 8.98 2.61 9.57
C LYS A 21 10.03 3.47 10.29
N GLU A 22 10.23 4.71 9.85
CA GLU A 22 11.17 5.66 10.47
C GLU A 22 10.84 5.98 11.95
N ILE A 23 9.55 5.94 12.30
CA ILE A 23 9.09 6.20 13.67
C ILE A 23 9.17 4.97 14.57
N THR A 24 8.84 3.80 14.02
CA THR A 24 8.64 2.57 14.80
C THR A 24 9.81 1.58 14.70
N ASP A 25 10.68 1.76 13.71
CA ASP A 25 11.73 0.81 13.28
C ASP A 25 11.20 -0.59 12.91
N PHE A 26 9.91 -0.72 12.64
CA PHE A 26 9.32 -1.99 12.23
C PHE A 26 9.74 -2.35 10.80
N PRO A 27 9.98 -3.64 10.51
CA PRO A 27 10.24 -4.08 9.16
C PRO A 27 9.04 -3.76 8.25
N LEU A 28 9.34 -3.28 7.03
CA LEU A 28 8.36 -2.88 6.02
C LEU A 28 8.44 -3.79 4.81
N LEU A 29 7.30 -4.38 4.44
CA LEU A 29 7.11 -5.12 3.20
C LEU A 29 6.26 -4.31 2.21
N PRO A 30 6.85 -3.68 1.18
CA PRO A 30 6.11 -3.11 0.07
C PRO A 30 5.70 -4.23 -0.90
N LEU A 31 4.41 -4.52 -0.99
CA LEU A 31 3.92 -5.62 -1.84
C LEU A 31 4.15 -5.37 -3.34
N ASP A 32 4.13 -4.09 -3.77
CA ASP A 32 4.43 -3.75 -5.16
C ASP A 32 5.88 -4.12 -5.52
N LEU A 33 6.84 -3.88 -4.61
CA LEU A 33 8.23 -4.29 -4.82
C LEU A 33 8.34 -5.81 -4.93
N LEU A 34 7.71 -6.54 -4.01
CA LEU A 34 7.72 -8.00 -4.01
C LEU A 34 7.10 -8.56 -5.29
N TRP A 35 5.93 -8.05 -5.71
CA TRP A 35 5.22 -8.55 -6.89
C TRP A 35 5.93 -8.24 -8.20
N HIS A 36 6.45 -7.04 -8.37
CA HIS A 36 7.09 -6.62 -9.61
C HIS A 36 8.53 -7.13 -9.80
N THR A 37 9.06 -7.92 -8.86
CA THR A 37 10.29 -8.70 -9.06
C THR A 37 10.02 -10.08 -9.67
N THR A 38 8.75 -10.47 -9.83
CA THR A 38 8.33 -11.77 -10.36
C THR A 38 8.08 -11.74 -11.87
N ASP A 39 7.90 -12.92 -12.45
CA ASP A 39 7.49 -13.12 -13.85
C ASP A 39 5.96 -13.11 -14.07
N TYR A 40 5.19 -12.80 -13.01
CA TYR A 40 3.71 -12.77 -12.99
C TYR A 40 3.02 -14.11 -13.28
N SER A 41 3.72 -15.22 -13.24
CA SER A 41 3.19 -16.57 -13.46
C SER A 41 2.26 -17.03 -12.32
N ILE A 42 1.63 -18.20 -12.50
CA ILE A 42 0.83 -18.84 -11.43
C ILE A 42 1.74 -19.24 -10.27
N GLN A 43 2.96 -19.69 -10.58
CA GLN A 43 3.97 -20.02 -9.56
C GLN A 43 4.37 -18.78 -8.78
N ALA A 44 4.55 -17.63 -9.45
CA ALA A 44 4.83 -16.36 -8.82
C ALA A 44 3.73 -15.92 -7.84
N LYS A 45 2.46 -16.19 -8.14
CA LYS A 45 1.35 -15.90 -7.20
C LYS A 45 1.45 -16.73 -5.92
N LYS A 46 1.81 -18.01 -6.02
CA LYS A 46 2.01 -18.88 -4.85
C LYS A 46 3.21 -18.41 -4.03
N TRP A 47 4.32 -18.14 -4.70
CA TRP A 47 5.51 -17.59 -4.05
C TRP A 47 5.23 -16.25 -3.34
N PHE A 48 4.54 -15.32 -3.99
CA PHE A 48 4.15 -14.04 -3.41
C PHE A 48 3.34 -14.19 -2.11
N LEU A 49 2.41 -15.13 -2.09
CA LEU A 49 1.63 -15.45 -0.89
C LEU A 49 2.53 -16.02 0.22
N GLN A 50 3.41 -16.96 -0.12
CA GLN A 50 4.34 -17.60 0.83
C GLN A 50 5.31 -16.59 1.43
N GLU A 51 5.91 -15.72 0.62
CA GLU A 51 6.83 -14.68 1.09
C GLU A 51 6.14 -13.68 2.02
N GLN A 52 4.91 -13.29 1.69
CA GLN A 52 4.11 -12.43 2.56
C GLN A 52 3.82 -13.10 3.91
N GLN A 53 3.40 -14.37 3.91
CA GLN A 53 3.13 -15.12 5.13
C GLN A 53 4.41 -15.31 5.96
N LEU A 54 5.51 -15.70 5.32
CA LEU A 54 6.81 -15.84 5.97
C LEU A 54 7.24 -14.54 6.65
N PHE A 55 7.11 -13.40 5.95
CA PHE A 55 7.42 -12.09 6.50
C PHE A 55 6.58 -11.78 7.75
N MET A 56 5.27 -12.05 7.70
CA MET A 56 4.35 -11.75 8.80
C MET A 56 4.58 -12.64 10.03
N VAL A 57 4.94 -13.92 9.82
CA VAL A 57 5.22 -14.88 10.91
C VAL A 57 6.60 -14.61 11.52
N SER A 58 7.59 -14.27 10.70
CA SER A 58 8.97 -14.05 11.17
C SER A 58 9.16 -12.73 11.94
N ASN A 59 8.18 -11.83 11.91
CA ASN A 59 8.30 -10.53 12.55
C ASN A 59 7.17 -10.31 13.56
N PRO A 60 7.46 -10.09 14.86
CA PRO A 60 6.43 -9.84 15.88
C PRO A 60 5.72 -8.50 15.67
N SER A 61 6.40 -7.55 15.02
CA SER A 61 5.86 -6.27 14.58
C SER A 61 6.23 -6.05 13.14
N TRP A 62 5.31 -5.52 12.32
CA TRP A 62 5.55 -5.31 10.90
C TRP A 62 4.65 -4.25 10.28
N ILE A 63 5.05 -3.78 9.11
CA ILE A 63 4.28 -2.91 8.23
C ILE A 63 4.17 -3.61 6.88
N VAL A 64 2.95 -3.85 6.39
CA VAL A 64 2.71 -4.35 5.02
C VAL A 64 1.95 -3.29 4.23
N GLU A 65 2.53 -2.88 3.10
CA GLU A 65 1.98 -1.83 2.25
C GLU A 65 1.55 -2.41 0.89
N GLY A 66 0.30 -2.17 0.52
CA GLY A 66 -0.27 -2.56 -0.77
C GLY A 66 -1.69 -3.11 -0.65
N ASN A 67 -2.46 -3.00 -1.74
CA ASN A 67 -3.85 -3.45 -1.74
C ASN A 67 -3.98 -4.97 -1.84
N TYR A 68 -3.55 -5.58 -2.94
CA TYR A 68 -3.59 -7.03 -3.21
C TYR A 68 -4.72 -7.77 -2.50
N THR A 69 -5.97 -7.56 -2.96
CA THR A 69 -7.19 -8.01 -2.29
C THR A 69 -7.26 -9.54 -2.10
N SER A 70 -6.58 -10.30 -2.96
CA SER A 70 -6.49 -11.76 -2.84
C SER A 70 -5.79 -12.24 -1.56
N THR A 71 -4.94 -11.42 -0.95
CA THR A 71 -4.22 -11.74 0.30
C THR A 71 -4.58 -10.80 1.45
N LEU A 72 -5.52 -9.86 1.22
CA LEU A 72 -5.85 -8.82 2.18
C LEU A 72 -6.54 -9.37 3.42
N GLU A 73 -7.36 -10.40 3.28
CA GLU A 73 -8.09 -11.01 4.40
C GLU A 73 -7.16 -11.55 5.49
N GLU A 74 -6.11 -12.27 5.09
CA GLU A 74 -5.11 -12.81 6.03
C GLU A 74 -4.38 -11.69 6.79
N ARG A 75 -4.02 -10.63 6.08
CA ARG A 75 -3.38 -9.46 6.68
C ARG A 75 -4.30 -8.73 7.66
N ILE A 76 -5.59 -8.58 7.33
CA ILE A 76 -6.60 -7.95 8.18
C ILE A 76 -6.77 -8.72 9.50
N LYS A 77 -6.80 -10.05 9.44
CA LYS A 77 -6.94 -10.90 10.64
C LYS A 77 -5.83 -10.65 11.64
N GLU A 78 -4.59 -10.52 11.15
CA GLU A 78 -3.40 -10.33 12.00
C GLU A 78 -3.10 -8.89 12.38
N ALA A 79 -3.57 -7.90 11.63
CA ALA A 79 -3.24 -6.51 11.87
C ALA A 79 -3.87 -5.97 13.17
N ASP A 80 -3.11 -5.11 13.85
CA ASP A 80 -3.60 -4.28 14.95
C ASP A 80 -4.18 -2.95 14.44
N LYS A 81 -3.62 -2.40 13.33
CA LYS A 81 -4.07 -1.16 12.70
C LYS A 81 -4.16 -1.32 11.18
N ILE A 82 -5.27 -0.85 10.60
CA ILE A 82 -5.52 -0.81 9.15
C ILE A 82 -5.59 0.66 8.75
N ILE A 83 -4.56 1.16 8.10
CA ILE A 83 -4.47 2.55 7.65
C ILE A 83 -4.94 2.63 6.21
N TRP A 84 -6.10 3.23 5.98
CA TRP A 84 -6.65 3.40 4.64
C TRP A 84 -6.53 4.83 4.16
N LEU A 85 -5.69 5.06 3.14
CA LEU A 85 -5.54 6.36 2.51
C LEU A 85 -6.59 6.55 1.42
N LYS A 86 -7.50 7.49 1.63
CA LYS A 86 -8.50 7.91 0.66
C LYS A 86 -8.14 9.31 0.13
N VAL A 87 -8.00 9.45 -1.17
CA VAL A 87 -7.78 10.73 -1.85
C VAL A 87 -8.69 10.81 -3.07
N PRO A 88 -9.13 12.00 -3.49
CA PRO A 88 -9.92 12.16 -4.71
C PRO A 88 -9.21 11.59 -5.94
N ARG A 89 -9.97 10.94 -6.83
CA ARG A 89 -9.45 10.24 -8.01
C ARG A 89 -8.60 11.13 -8.93
N TYR A 90 -9.01 12.38 -9.12
CA TYR A 90 -8.23 13.34 -9.92
C TYR A 90 -6.86 13.67 -9.32
N LEU A 91 -6.78 13.78 -7.99
CA LEU A 91 -5.52 14.02 -7.29
C LEU A 91 -4.60 12.78 -7.35
N ALA A 92 -5.17 11.59 -7.27
CA ALA A 92 -4.43 10.34 -7.43
C ALA A 92 -3.82 10.22 -8.83
N ILE A 93 -4.61 10.47 -9.87
CA ILE A 93 -4.14 10.47 -11.27
C ILE A 93 -3.06 11.53 -11.47
N TYR A 94 -3.30 12.78 -11.07
CA TYR A 94 -2.30 13.84 -11.17
C TYR A 94 -0.96 13.42 -10.58
N ARG A 95 -0.97 12.85 -9.38
CA ARG A 95 0.26 12.40 -8.70
C ARG A 95 0.94 11.24 -9.43
N VAL A 96 0.17 10.31 -9.98
CA VAL A 96 0.71 9.19 -10.76
C VAL A 96 1.35 9.68 -12.04
N VAL A 97 0.68 10.52 -12.82
CA VAL A 97 1.22 11.11 -14.05
C VAL A 97 2.48 11.92 -13.77
N TRP A 98 2.43 12.79 -12.76
CA TRP A 98 3.59 13.59 -12.36
C TRP A 98 4.78 12.74 -11.95
N ARG A 99 4.55 11.66 -11.20
CA ARG A 99 5.58 10.71 -10.80
C ARG A 99 6.18 9.97 -12.00
N SER A 100 5.35 9.54 -12.96
CA SER A 100 5.80 8.88 -14.19
C SER A 100 6.69 9.80 -15.03
N LEU A 101 6.33 11.09 -15.13
CA LEU A 101 7.16 12.11 -15.79
C LEU A 101 8.50 12.31 -15.08
N LYS A 102 8.49 12.46 -13.76
CA LYS A 102 9.74 12.57 -12.98
C LYS A 102 10.65 11.37 -13.13
N ARG A 103 10.09 10.15 -13.20
CA ARG A 103 10.87 8.92 -13.37
C ARG A 103 11.57 8.86 -14.73
N LYS A 104 11.00 9.41 -15.79
CA LYS A 104 11.69 9.51 -17.10
C LYS A 104 12.98 10.33 -16.99
N ILE A 105 13.02 11.31 -16.08
CA ILE A 105 14.18 12.16 -15.85
C ILE A 105 15.15 11.52 -14.83
N ASN A 106 14.62 10.87 -13.78
CA ASN A 106 15.40 10.25 -12.72
C ASN A 106 14.85 8.87 -12.35
N LYS A 107 15.51 7.80 -12.81
CA LYS A 107 15.09 6.39 -12.60
C LYS A 107 15.06 5.97 -11.12
N LYS A 108 15.89 6.56 -10.27
CA LYS A 108 15.96 6.25 -8.82
C LYS A 108 14.86 6.91 -7.96
N SER A 109 13.89 7.57 -8.58
CA SER A 109 12.85 8.31 -7.85
C SER A 109 11.80 7.43 -7.12
N ARG A 110 11.84 6.10 -7.27
CA ARG A 110 10.89 5.14 -6.67
C ARG A 110 11.60 3.97 -5.98
N PRO A 111 11.97 4.10 -4.70
CA PRO A 111 12.59 3.01 -3.94
C PRO A 111 11.64 1.84 -3.63
N ASP A 112 10.33 2.01 -3.83
CA ASP A 112 9.25 1.03 -3.65
C ASP A 112 8.97 0.20 -4.92
N MET A 113 9.80 0.32 -5.97
CA MET A 113 9.68 -0.43 -7.22
C MET A 113 11.04 -0.90 -7.72
N PRO A 114 11.14 -2.07 -8.40
CA PRO A 114 12.38 -2.52 -9.01
C PRO A 114 12.94 -1.50 -10.00
N GLU A 115 14.26 -1.41 -10.13
CA GLU A 115 14.93 -0.52 -11.10
C GLU A 115 14.55 -0.85 -12.55
N SER A 116 14.31 -2.14 -12.83
CA SER A 116 13.87 -2.64 -14.14
C SER A 116 12.44 -2.24 -14.50
N PHE A 117 11.62 -1.84 -13.53
CA PHE A 117 10.25 -1.45 -13.78
C PHE A 117 10.17 -0.15 -14.57
N SER A 118 9.51 -0.18 -15.73
CA SER A 118 9.35 0.96 -16.64
C SER A 118 7.86 1.23 -16.89
N GLU A 119 7.40 2.41 -16.51
CA GLU A 119 6.06 2.90 -16.87
C GLU A 119 6.14 3.48 -18.30
N LYS A 120 5.90 2.65 -19.32
CA LYS A 120 5.78 3.12 -20.71
C LYS A 120 4.40 3.77 -20.86
N LEU A 121 4.33 4.93 -21.53
CA LEU A 121 3.07 5.59 -21.90
C LEU A 121 2.44 4.84 -23.09
N ASN A 122 1.93 3.66 -22.84
CA ASN A 122 1.29 2.77 -23.79
C ASN A 122 -0.17 2.49 -23.37
N ARG A 123 -0.83 1.56 -24.04
CA ARG A 123 -2.20 1.14 -23.73
C ARG A 123 -2.34 0.65 -22.28
N GLU A 124 -1.37 -0.11 -21.77
CA GLU A 124 -1.36 -0.62 -20.39
C GLU A 124 -1.34 0.53 -19.37
N TYR A 125 -0.65 1.62 -19.68
CA TYR A 125 -0.63 2.81 -18.83
C TYR A 125 -2.01 3.50 -18.79
N LEU A 126 -2.72 3.57 -19.92
CA LEU A 126 -4.09 4.10 -19.95
C LEU A 126 -5.05 3.20 -19.16
N GLU A 127 -4.92 1.89 -19.28
CA GLU A 127 -5.69 0.92 -18.49
C GLU A 127 -5.40 1.08 -16.99
N PHE A 128 -4.15 1.33 -16.62
CA PHE A 128 -3.77 1.64 -15.22
C PHE A 128 -4.37 2.96 -14.72
N LEU A 129 -4.41 4.02 -15.53
CA LEU A 129 -5.09 5.27 -15.16
C LEU A 129 -6.61 5.06 -15.03
N SER A 130 -7.21 4.27 -15.93
CA SER A 130 -8.63 3.87 -15.84
C SER A 130 -8.90 3.08 -14.56
N PHE A 131 -8.02 2.14 -14.19
CA PHE A 131 -8.10 1.41 -12.92
C PHE A 131 -8.09 2.37 -11.71
N ILE A 132 -7.23 3.38 -11.70
CA ILE A 132 -7.19 4.38 -10.63
C ILE A 132 -8.48 5.19 -10.59
N TRP A 133 -9.02 5.57 -11.75
CA TRP A 133 -10.24 6.36 -11.86
C TRP A 133 -11.45 5.62 -11.26
N HIS A 134 -11.56 4.32 -11.56
CA HIS A 134 -12.68 3.48 -11.11
C HIS A 134 -12.39 2.75 -9.78
N PHE A 135 -11.27 3.03 -9.12
CA PHE A 135 -10.87 2.32 -7.89
C PHE A 135 -11.91 2.45 -6.79
N GLU A 136 -12.48 3.62 -6.61
CA GLU A 136 -13.50 3.91 -5.59
C GLU A 136 -14.76 3.05 -5.81
N GLU A 137 -15.15 2.86 -7.07
CA GLU A 137 -16.36 2.12 -7.43
C GLU A 137 -16.14 0.60 -7.41
N ASN A 138 -14.99 0.13 -7.88
CA ASN A 138 -14.74 -1.29 -8.13
C ASN A 138 -13.96 -1.99 -7.01
N ASN A 139 -13.11 -1.29 -6.28
CA ASN A 139 -12.18 -1.88 -5.32
C ASN A 139 -12.52 -1.54 -3.87
N GLU A 140 -12.94 -0.32 -3.58
CA GLU A 140 -13.28 0.07 -2.21
C GLU A 140 -14.40 -0.76 -1.59
N PRO A 141 -15.50 -1.11 -2.30
CA PRO A 141 -16.54 -1.98 -1.74
C PRO A 141 -16.01 -3.36 -1.33
N LYS A 142 -15.09 -3.94 -2.13
CA LYS A 142 -14.47 -5.23 -1.82
C LYS A 142 -13.60 -5.15 -0.56
N ILE A 143 -12.81 -4.07 -0.45
CA ILE A 143 -11.98 -3.83 0.75
C ILE A 143 -12.87 -3.64 1.98
N GLN A 144 -13.95 -2.86 1.87
CA GLN A 144 -14.92 -2.66 2.96
C GLN A 144 -15.56 -3.98 3.39
N GLN A 145 -15.96 -4.81 2.43
CA GLN A 145 -16.53 -6.13 2.70
C GLN A 145 -15.55 -7.02 3.46
N LEU A 146 -14.28 -7.09 3.04
CA LEU A 146 -13.25 -7.86 3.74
C LEU A 146 -13.05 -7.38 5.19
N ILE A 147 -13.00 -6.06 5.41
CA ILE A 147 -12.87 -5.48 6.76
C ILE A 147 -14.10 -5.80 7.61
N GLN A 148 -15.29 -5.80 7.01
CA GLN A 148 -16.54 -6.12 7.70
C GLN A 148 -16.62 -7.59 8.07
N VAL A 149 -16.32 -8.50 7.13
CA VAL A 149 -16.33 -9.96 7.36
C VAL A 149 -15.33 -10.35 8.46
N ALA A 150 -14.17 -9.70 8.50
CA ALA A 150 -13.16 -9.91 9.53
C ALA A 150 -13.48 -9.22 10.88
N ASN A 151 -14.62 -8.53 11.03
CA ASN A 151 -14.96 -7.73 12.21
C ASN A 151 -13.87 -6.71 12.62
N ALA A 152 -13.13 -6.18 11.65
CA ALA A 152 -11.95 -5.36 11.88
C ALA A 152 -12.20 -3.84 11.77
N ARG A 153 -13.46 -3.38 11.87
CA ARG A 153 -13.80 -1.94 11.81
C ARG A 153 -13.16 -1.12 12.91
N ASN A 154 -12.99 -1.70 14.10
CA ASN A 154 -12.33 -1.06 15.24
C ASN A 154 -10.83 -0.82 15.02
N LYS A 155 -10.20 -1.55 14.09
CA LYS A 155 -8.79 -1.41 13.70
C LYS A 155 -8.59 -0.41 12.56
N LEU A 156 -9.68 0.05 11.91
CA LEU A 156 -9.65 0.86 10.70
C LEU A 156 -9.44 2.35 11.02
N ILE A 157 -8.42 2.94 10.40
CA ILE A 157 -8.12 4.37 10.45
C ILE A 157 -8.12 4.91 9.02
N ILE A 158 -9.07 5.77 8.69
CA ILE A 158 -9.17 6.39 7.36
C ILE A 158 -8.49 7.76 7.41
N LEU A 159 -7.55 7.99 6.49
CA LEU A 159 -6.81 9.24 6.37
C LEU A 159 -7.03 9.84 4.98
N LYS A 160 -7.67 11.00 4.92
CA LYS A 160 -8.05 11.70 3.67
C LYS A 160 -7.13 12.88 3.36
N THR A 161 -6.69 13.59 4.41
CA THR A 161 -5.96 14.84 4.29
C THR A 161 -4.50 14.73 4.71
N ARG A 162 -3.69 15.72 4.33
CA ARG A 162 -2.30 15.83 4.80
C ARG A 162 -2.24 16.05 6.31
N ARG A 163 -3.20 16.81 6.86
CA ARG A 163 -3.30 17.09 8.29
C ARG A 163 -3.55 15.82 9.09
N GLU A 164 -4.56 15.02 8.71
CA GLU A 164 -4.87 13.75 9.37
C GLU A 164 -3.68 12.78 9.37
N LYS A 165 -2.93 12.72 8.24
CA LYS A 165 -1.70 11.91 8.15
C LYS A 165 -0.65 12.38 9.14
N GLN A 166 -0.48 13.69 9.31
CA GLN A 166 0.49 14.25 10.24
C GLN A 166 0.08 14.01 11.70
N GLU A 167 -1.19 14.20 12.02
CA GLU A 167 -1.75 13.93 13.35
C GLU A 167 -1.60 12.45 13.72
N PHE A 168 -1.87 11.54 12.76
CA PHE A 168 -1.65 10.11 12.94
C PHE A 168 -0.19 9.78 13.26
N LEU A 169 0.76 10.33 12.48
CA LEU A 169 2.20 10.09 12.70
C LEU A 169 2.66 10.65 14.04
N THR A 170 2.14 11.79 14.48
CA THR A 170 2.46 12.38 15.78
C THR A 170 1.97 11.47 16.93
N LYS A 171 0.73 10.97 16.85
CA LYS A 171 0.19 10.01 17.82
C LYS A 171 1.00 8.73 17.87
N LEU A 172 1.33 8.16 16.70
CA LEU A 172 2.12 6.95 16.60
C LEU A 172 3.50 7.12 17.24
N LYS A 173 4.13 8.28 17.07
CA LYS A 173 5.44 8.60 17.67
C LYS A 173 5.39 8.64 19.20
N ILE A 174 4.26 9.04 19.78
CA ILE A 174 4.05 9.02 21.24
C ILE A 174 3.84 7.59 21.72
N GLU A 175 2.99 6.81 21.00
CA GLU A 175 2.73 5.40 21.32
C GLU A 175 3.98 4.51 21.24
N SER A 176 4.91 4.80 20.31
CA SER A 176 6.12 4.01 20.11
C SER A 176 7.25 4.30 21.13
N LYS A 177 7.11 5.34 21.97
CA LYS A 177 8.08 5.72 23.01
C LYS A 177 7.71 5.20 24.40
N ASN A 178 6.46 4.76 24.56
CA ASN A 178 5.94 4.15 25.78
C ASN A 178 5.95 2.62 25.65
#